data_acd180a53ab1d62964ec36725e66a9c4
#
_entry.id   acd180a53ab1d62964ec36725e66a9c4
#
_cell.length_a   1.000
_cell.length_b   1.000
_cell.length_c   1.000
_cell.angle_alpha   90.00
_cell.angle_beta   90.00
_cell.angle_gamma   90.00
#
_symmetry.space_group_name_H-M   'P 1'
#
loop_
_entity.id
_entity.type
_entity.pdbx_description
1 polymer ?
#
loop_
_entity_poly.entity_id
_entity_poly.type
_entity_poly.pdbx_seq_one_letter_code
_entity_poly.pdbx_strand_id
1 'polypeptide(L)'
;SEQVQITAVQGGSKTNPLWVSQISNEDFRKALEVSLSSQGLLTDNGQFNLTVTLLEVKQPMFGLDLQVSTRVNYTIIDTNKGEIILDQIIDAVHTATFSDALVAATRLKMANEGAGKNNIKKFLERLSNLSITASQLSLE
;
A
#
# COMPACT_ATOMS: atom_id res chain seq x y z
N SER A 1 -12.29 -7.94 16.55
CA SER A 1 -11.71 -7.52 15.30
C SER A 1 -10.57 -6.54 15.54
N GLU A 2 -9.51 -6.73 14.81
CA GLU A 2 -8.28 -6.00 15.01
C GLU A 2 -8.24 -4.80 14.08
N GLN A 3 -8.51 -3.62 14.65
CA GLN A 3 -8.43 -2.37 13.90
C GLN A 3 -7.04 -1.76 14.06
N VAL A 4 -6.56 -1.14 13.02
CA VAL A 4 -5.25 -0.48 13.00
C VAL A 4 -5.41 1.03 12.85
N GLN A 5 -4.46 1.75 13.41
CA GLN A 5 -4.30 3.19 13.24
C GLN A 5 -3.08 3.43 12.36
N ILE A 6 -3.24 4.20 11.29
CA ILE A 6 -2.10 4.58 10.46
C ILE A 6 -1.35 5.70 11.15
N THR A 7 -0.12 5.42 11.59
CA THR A 7 0.70 6.41 12.28
C THR A 7 1.66 7.15 11.36
N ALA A 8 2.12 6.50 10.29
CA ALA A 8 3.01 7.15 9.34
C ALA A 8 2.97 6.46 8.00
N VAL A 9 3.06 7.23 6.93
CA VAL A 9 3.34 6.77 5.57
C VAL A 9 4.47 7.63 5.04
N GLN A 10 5.58 7.00 4.69
CA GLN A 10 6.81 7.71 4.34
C GLN A 10 7.50 7.06 3.13
N GLY A 11 8.47 7.74 2.57
CA GLY A 11 9.28 7.22 1.48
C GLY A 11 8.79 7.56 0.08
N GLY A 12 7.54 8.00 -0.07
CA GLY A 12 6.98 8.37 -1.36
C GLY A 12 7.46 9.72 -1.85
N SER A 13 7.29 9.96 -3.15
CA SER A 13 7.68 11.23 -3.79
C SER A 13 6.48 11.92 -4.39
N LYS A 14 6.47 13.24 -4.31
CA LYS A 14 5.42 14.03 -4.96
C LYS A 14 5.64 14.04 -6.47
N THR A 15 4.56 14.16 -7.22
CA THR A 15 4.64 14.30 -8.67
C THR A 15 5.40 15.58 -9.02
N ASN A 16 6.44 15.45 -9.84
CA ASN A 16 7.15 16.59 -10.39
C ASN A 16 6.49 16.96 -11.69
N PRO A 17 6.00 18.20 -11.87
CA PRO A 17 5.30 18.61 -13.09
C PRO A 17 6.17 18.56 -14.35
N LEU A 18 7.48 18.54 -14.20
CA LEU A 18 8.41 18.45 -15.35
C LEU A 18 8.78 17.03 -15.71
N TRP A 19 8.40 16.04 -14.89
CA TRP A 19 8.81 14.65 -15.04
C TRP A 19 7.60 13.72 -14.98
N VAL A 20 7.87 12.45 -14.73
CA VAL A 20 6.84 11.43 -14.63
C VAL A 20 6.13 11.50 -13.28
N SER A 21 4.88 11.04 -13.25
CA SER A 21 4.12 10.87 -11.99
C SER A 21 4.82 9.90 -11.07
N GLN A 22 4.70 10.15 -9.77
CA GLN A 22 5.21 9.26 -8.74
C GLN A 22 4.12 9.05 -7.70
N ILE A 23 4.32 8.06 -6.83
CA ILE A 23 3.37 7.80 -5.75
C ILE A 23 3.79 8.65 -4.56
N SER A 24 2.92 9.55 -4.14
CA SER A 24 3.16 10.38 -2.96
C SER A 24 2.71 9.64 -1.70
N ASN A 25 3.29 10.02 -0.56
CA ASN A 25 2.88 9.49 0.74
C ASN A 25 1.40 9.79 1.01
N GLU A 26 0.95 10.98 0.65
CA GLU A 26 -0.42 11.43 0.88
C GLU A 26 -1.42 10.60 0.08
N ASP A 27 -1.13 10.37 -1.21
CA ASP A 27 -2.00 9.59 -2.08
C ASP A 27 -2.04 8.12 -1.64
N PHE A 28 -0.89 7.57 -1.28
CA PHE A 28 -0.82 6.19 -0.80
C PHE A 28 -1.57 6.04 0.53
N ARG A 29 -1.39 6.99 1.44
CA ARG A 29 -2.11 7.00 2.72
C ARG A 29 -3.62 7.04 2.51
N LYS A 30 -4.09 7.91 1.61
CA LYS A 30 -5.51 8.03 1.31
C LYS A 30 -6.08 6.72 0.76
N ALA A 31 -5.38 6.09 -0.18
CA ALA A 31 -5.81 4.81 -0.73
C ALA A 31 -5.84 3.72 0.34
N LEU A 32 -4.85 3.69 1.22
CA LEU A 32 -4.78 2.75 2.33
C LEU A 32 -5.92 2.98 3.33
N GLU A 33 -6.21 4.23 3.67
CA GLU A 33 -7.32 4.59 4.55
C GLU A 33 -8.66 4.09 3.99
N VAL A 34 -8.90 4.35 2.71
CA VAL A 34 -10.13 3.90 2.04
C VAL A 34 -10.23 2.38 2.07
N SER A 35 -9.15 1.68 1.77
CA SER A 35 -9.12 0.22 1.73
C SER A 35 -9.36 -0.40 3.11
N LEU A 36 -8.69 0.11 4.14
CA LEU A 36 -8.87 -0.37 5.52
C LEU A 36 -10.27 -0.05 6.03
N SER A 37 -10.75 1.17 5.76
CA SER A 37 -12.07 1.60 6.19
C SER A 37 -13.18 0.75 5.57
N SER A 38 -13.05 0.40 4.29
CA SER A 38 -14.05 -0.41 3.60
C SER A 38 -14.17 -1.82 4.19
N GLN A 39 -13.15 -2.30 4.88
CA GLN A 39 -13.16 -3.59 5.56
C GLN A 39 -13.34 -3.49 7.07
N GLY A 40 -13.63 -2.29 7.58
CA GLY A 40 -13.83 -2.08 9.00
C GLY A 40 -12.57 -2.23 9.84
N LEU A 41 -11.38 -2.07 9.22
CA LEU A 41 -10.10 -2.29 9.88
C LEU A 41 -9.40 -1.00 10.33
N LEU A 42 -9.94 0.16 9.98
CA LEU A 42 -9.34 1.45 10.32
C LEU A 42 -9.94 2.02 11.61
N THR A 43 -9.08 2.54 12.48
CA THR A 43 -9.49 3.29 13.68
C THR A 43 -8.55 4.46 13.90
N ASP A 44 -9.05 5.51 14.55
CA ASP A 44 -8.23 6.67 14.95
C ASP A 44 -7.58 6.47 16.32
N ASN A 45 -7.94 5.42 17.03
CA ASN A 45 -7.63 5.27 18.44
C ASN A 45 -7.35 3.82 18.77
N GLY A 46 -6.45 3.22 17.99
CA GLY A 46 -6.19 1.80 18.06
C GLY A 46 -5.01 1.39 18.91
N GLN A 47 -5.07 0.15 19.37
CA GLN A 47 -3.97 -0.54 20.03
C GLN A 47 -2.86 -0.87 19.05
N PHE A 48 -3.21 -1.08 17.78
CA PHE A 48 -2.27 -1.51 16.74
C PHE A 48 -1.90 -0.33 15.84
N ASN A 49 -0.62 0.01 15.82
CA ASN A 49 -0.11 1.10 14.99
C ASN A 49 0.52 0.57 13.72
N LEU A 50 0.04 1.06 12.59
CA LEU A 50 0.57 0.71 11.27
C LEU A 50 1.48 1.81 10.76
N THR A 51 2.71 1.43 10.45
CA THR A 51 3.68 2.30 9.78
C THR A 51 3.97 1.72 8.40
N VAL A 52 3.96 2.57 7.39
CA VAL A 52 4.17 2.18 6.01
C VAL A 52 5.34 2.94 5.43
N THR A 53 6.25 2.23 4.78
CA THR A 53 7.39 2.84 4.09
C THR A 53 7.38 2.39 2.63
N LEU A 54 7.28 3.37 1.73
CA LEU A 54 7.40 3.14 0.29
C LEU A 54 8.88 2.99 -0.02
N LEU A 55 9.36 1.74 -0.17
CA LEU A 55 10.77 1.45 -0.33
C LEU A 55 11.25 1.72 -1.75
N GLU A 56 10.42 1.36 -2.74
CA GLU A 56 10.82 1.49 -4.13
C GLU A 56 9.58 1.58 -5.03
N VAL A 57 9.65 2.47 -6.00
CA VAL A 57 8.67 2.56 -7.08
C VAL A 57 9.48 2.58 -8.37
N LYS A 58 9.46 1.48 -9.12
CA LYS A 58 10.16 1.38 -10.41
C LYS A 58 9.21 1.72 -11.52
N GLN A 59 9.58 2.72 -12.31
CA GLN A 59 8.79 3.21 -13.43
C GLN A 59 9.56 3.01 -14.74
N PRO A 60 8.86 2.70 -15.83
CA PRO A 60 9.50 2.59 -17.12
C PRO A 60 9.89 3.97 -17.64
N MET A 61 10.97 4.06 -18.38
CA MET A 61 11.39 5.32 -19.00
C MET A 61 10.61 5.59 -20.29
N PHE A 62 10.19 4.53 -20.98
CA PHE A 62 9.45 4.63 -22.24
C PHE A 62 8.72 3.31 -22.51
N GLY A 63 7.83 3.34 -23.49
CA GLY A 63 7.07 2.16 -23.90
C GLY A 63 5.62 2.51 -24.19
N LEU A 64 4.94 1.62 -24.93
CA LEU A 64 3.50 1.76 -25.17
C LEU A 64 2.71 1.30 -23.94
N ASP A 65 3.04 0.12 -23.42
CA ASP A 65 2.50 -0.37 -22.16
C ASP A 65 3.47 -0.01 -21.04
N LEU A 66 2.96 0.57 -19.98
CA LEU A 66 3.78 1.07 -18.88
C LEU A 66 3.53 0.22 -17.64
N GLN A 67 4.56 -0.51 -17.20
CA GLN A 67 4.49 -1.32 -15.99
C GLN A 67 5.21 -0.62 -14.85
N VAL A 68 4.53 -0.49 -13.72
CA VAL A 68 5.09 0.04 -12.48
C VAL A 68 5.17 -1.06 -11.45
N SER A 69 6.31 -1.17 -10.78
CA SER A 69 6.52 -2.08 -9.65
C SER A 69 6.63 -1.27 -8.37
N THR A 70 6.00 -1.77 -7.31
CA THR A 70 6.07 -1.14 -5.99
C THR A 70 6.62 -2.12 -4.97
N ARG A 71 7.46 -1.61 -4.08
CA ARG A 71 7.94 -2.36 -2.91
C ARG A 71 7.64 -1.52 -1.67
N VAL A 72 6.85 -2.07 -0.76
CA VAL A 72 6.35 -1.36 0.41
C VAL A 72 6.54 -2.20 1.65
N ASN A 73 7.07 -1.58 2.70
CA ASN A 73 7.18 -2.22 4.02
C ASN A 73 6.01 -1.79 4.89
N TYR A 74 5.33 -2.79 5.46
CA TYR A 74 4.23 -2.60 6.39
C TYR A 74 4.62 -3.15 7.75
N THR A 75 4.59 -2.32 8.78
CA THR A 75 4.92 -2.72 10.15
C THR A 75 3.75 -2.40 11.06
N ILE A 76 3.28 -3.41 11.81
CA ILE A 76 2.23 -3.23 12.81
C ILE A 76 2.82 -3.54 14.18
N ILE A 77 2.64 -2.61 15.09
CA ILE A 77 3.12 -2.71 16.47
C ILE A 77 1.90 -2.73 17.41
N ASP A 78 1.88 -3.71 18.32
CA ASP A 78 0.94 -3.73 19.42
C ASP A 78 1.48 -2.80 20.50
N THR A 79 0.85 -1.65 20.67
CA THR A 79 1.34 -0.61 21.60
C THR A 79 1.18 -1.00 23.06
N ASN A 80 0.23 -1.87 23.39
CA ASN A 80 0.04 -2.32 24.77
C ASN A 80 1.16 -3.24 25.20
N LYS A 81 1.69 -4.06 24.27
CA LYS A 81 2.76 -5.02 24.57
C LYS A 81 4.13 -4.52 24.13
N GLY A 82 4.19 -3.48 23.29
CA GLY A 82 5.43 -3.02 22.71
C GLY A 82 6.04 -4.01 21.70
N GLU A 83 5.24 -4.87 21.11
CA GLU A 83 5.71 -5.92 20.22
C GLU A 83 5.35 -5.63 18.77
N ILE A 84 6.26 -6.01 17.87
CA ILE A 84 5.99 -6.01 16.43
C ILE A 84 5.21 -7.28 16.11
N ILE A 85 3.98 -7.14 15.62
CA ILE A 85 3.15 -8.29 15.28
C ILE A 85 3.14 -8.59 13.80
N LEU A 86 3.56 -7.62 12.99
CA LEU A 86 3.71 -7.80 11.54
C LEU A 86 4.80 -6.87 11.04
N ASP A 87 5.69 -7.41 10.23
CA ASP A 87 6.72 -6.62 9.55
C ASP A 87 6.99 -7.31 8.22
N GLN A 88 6.38 -6.79 7.17
CA GLN A 88 6.44 -7.43 5.86
C GLN A 88 6.72 -6.45 4.73
N ILE A 89 7.53 -6.92 3.79
CA ILE A 89 7.78 -6.22 2.54
C ILE A 89 6.91 -6.88 1.48
N ILE A 90 6.12 -6.07 0.80
CA ILE A 90 5.19 -6.53 -0.23
C ILE A 90 5.56 -5.90 -1.56
N ASP A 91 5.68 -6.75 -2.57
CA ASP A 91 5.93 -6.33 -3.95
C ASP A 91 4.65 -6.50 -4.76
N ALA A 92 4.35 -5.50 -5.59
CA ALA A 92 3.21 -5.54 -6.48
C ALA A 92 3.50 -4.75 -7.75
N VAL A 93 2.85 -5.17 -8.83
CA VAL A 93 3.01 -4.54 -10.13
C VAL A 93 1.65 -4.24 -10.74
N HIS A 94 1.63 -3.28 -11.64
CA HIS A 94 0.47 -3.03 -12.50
C HIS A 94 0.94 -2.46 -13.82
N THR A 95 0.30 -2.89 -14.91
CA THR A 95 0.58 -2.44 -16.25
C THR A 95 -0.62 -1.66 -16.78
N ALA A 96 -0.40 -0.41 -17.18
CA ALA A 96 -1.39 0.35 -17.93
C ALA A 96 -1.04 0.22 -19.41
N THR A 97 -2.00 -0.25 -20.22
CA THR A 97 -1.79 -0.49 -21.63
C THR A 97 -2.05 0.76 -22.46
N PHE A 98 -1.57 0.75 -23.69
CA PHE A 98 -1.82 1.85 -24.62
C PHE A 98 -3.32 2.13 -24.79
N SER A 99 -4.15 1.09 -24.74
CA SER A 99 -5.59 1.25 -24.84
C SER A 99 -6.25 1.85 -23.60
N ASP A 100 -5.59 1.83 -22.46
CA ASP A 100 -6.13 2.44 -21.23
C ASP A 100 -6.10 3.96 -21.29
N ALA A 101 -5.06 4.54 -21.90
CA ALA A 101 -4.95 5.98 -22.09
C ALA A 101 -3.97 6.28 -23.22
N LEU A 102 -4.36 7.15 -24.14
CA LEU A 102 -3.52 7.53 -25.29
C LEU A 102 -2.37 8.45 -24.88
N VAL A 103 -2.56 9.26 -23.84
CA VAL A 103 -1.52 10.18 -23.36
C VAL A 103 -0.60 9.42 -22.40
N ALA A 104 0.70 9.40 -22.70
CA ALA A 104 1.67 8.64 -21.91
C ALA A 104 1.71 9.02 -20.43
N ALA A 105 1.63 10.31 -20.12
CA ALA A 105 1.62 10.77 -18.73
C ALA A 105 0.41 10.24 -17.96
N THR A 106 -0.75 10.19 -18.61
CA THR A 106 -1.97 9.63 -18.02
C THR A 106 -1.82 8.13 -17.80
N ARG A 107 -1.24 7.42 -18.79
CA ARG A 107 -0.96 5.99 -18.67
C ARG A 107 -0.05 5.68 -17.50
N LEU A 108 1.02 6.47 -17.34
CA LEU A 108 1.94 6.29 -16.22
C LEU A 108 1.25 6.51 -14.87
N LYS A 109 0.41 7.54 -14.79
CA LYS A 109 -0.37 7.79 -13.57
C LYS A 109 -1.28 6.61 -13.25
N MET A 110 -1.96 6.05 -14.23
CA MET A 110 -2.79 4.86 -14.06
C MET A 110 -1.98 3.65 -13.59
N ALA A 111 -0.78 3.47 -14.16
CA ALA A 111 0.10 2.39 -13.76
C ALA A 111 0.57 2.55 -12.31
N ASN A 112 0.93 3.76 -11.89
CA ASN A 112 1.30 4.06 -10.51
C ASN A 112 0.15 3.77 -9.55
N GLU A 113 -1.04 4.27 -9.84
CA GLU A 113 -2.23 4.06 -9.01
C GLU A 113 -2.57 2.58 -8.90
N GLY A 114 -2.53 1.86 -10.01
CA GLY A 114 -2.80 0.42 -10.03
C GLY A 114 -1.78 -0.38 -9.24
N ALA A 115 -0.50 -0.05 -9.35
CA ALA A 115 0.56 -0.73 -8.60
C ALA A 115 0.42 -0.48 -7.10
N GLY A 116 0.08 0.76 -6.70
CA GLY A 116 -0.17 1.09 -5.30
C GLY A 116 -1.37 0.34 -4.74
N LYS A 117 -2.47 0.31 -5.48
CA LYS A 117 -3.68 -0.42 -5.08
C LYS A 117 -3.44 -1.92 -4.98
N ASN A 118 -2.70 -2.49 -5.93
CA ASN A 118 -2.35 -3.91 -5.90
C ASN A 118 -1.48 -4.25 -4.69
N ASN A 119 -0.56 -3.35 -4.34
CA ASN A 119 0.29 -3.52 -3.16
C ASN A 119 -0.57 -3.55 -1.88
N ILE A 120 -1.47 -2.59 -1.72
CA ILE A 120 -2.39 -2.52 -0.59
C ILE A 120 -3.27 -3.77 -0.51
N LYS A 121 -3.78 -4.22 -1.65
CA LYS A 121 -4.61 -5.42 -1.71
C LYS A 121 -3.87 -6.64 -1.16
N LYS A 122 -2.63 -6.84 -1.57
CA LYS A 122 -1.79 -7.93 -1.07
C LYS A 122 -1.55 -7.81 0.44
N PHE A 123 -1.33 -6.60 0.92
CA PHE A 123 -1.18 -6.35 2.35
C PHE A 123 -2.44 -6.75 3.12
N LEU A 124 -3.61 -6.35 2.63
CA LEU A 124 -4.89 -6.69 3.28
C LEU A 124 -5.14 -8.19 3.28
N GLU A 125 -4.76 -8.89 2.22
CA GLU A 125 -4.85 -10.35 2.18
C GLU A 125 -3.99 -10.99 3.25
N ARG A 126 -2.76 -10.51 3.44
CA ARG A 126 -1.87 -11.01 4.49
C ARG A 126 -2.38 -10.69 5.89
N LEU A 127 -2.93 -9.50 6.06
CA LEU A 127 -3.51 -9.08 7.34
C LEU A 127 -4.71 -9.96 7.70
N SER A 128 -5.55 -10.27 6.73
CA SER A 128 -6.69 -11.18 6.90
C SER A 128 -6.23 -12.58 7.30
N ASN A 129 -5.20 -13.10 6.63
CA ASN A 129 -4.65 -14.42 6.97
C ASN A 129 -4.06 -14.45 8.37
N LEU A 130 -3.42 -13.39 8.80
CA LEU A 130 -2.87 -13.25 10.14
C LEU A 130 -3.98 -13.30 11.19
N SER A 131 -5.08 -12.59 10.97
CA SER A 131 -6.24 -12.59 11.84
C SER A 131 -6.86 -13.99 11.97
N ILE A 132 -7.01 -14.69 10.86
CA ILE A 132 -7.54 -16.06 10.85
C ILE A 132 -6.64 -16.98 11.66
N THR A 133 -5.34 -16.90 11.44
CA THR A 133 -4.36 -17.73 12.17
C THR A 133 -4.42 -17.45 13.67
N ALA A 134 -4.48 -16.18 14.07
CA ALA A 134 -4.58 -15.79 15.47
C ALA A 134 -5.87 -16.33 16.11
N SER A 135 -7.00 -16.26 15.39
CA SER A 135 -8.27 -16.81 15.84
C SER A 135 -8.20 -18.31 16.02
N GLN A 136 -7.57 -19.01 15.10
CA GLN A 136 -7.41 -20.46 15.19
C GLN A 136 -6.56 -20.86 16.42
N LEU A 137 -5.47 -20.12 16.65
CA LEU A 137 -4.60 -20.39 17.78
C LEU A 137 -5.29 -20.14 19.12
N SER A 138 -6.17 -19.14 19.18
CA SER A 138 -6.89 -18.82 20.41
C SER A 138 -8.00 -19.82 20.76
N LEU A 139 -8.41 -20.64 19.80
CA LEU A 139 -9.39 -21.70 20.03
C LEU A 139 -8.76 -22.99 20.58
N GLU A 140 -7.46 -23.10 20.49
CA GLU A 140 -6.72 -24.23 21.03
C GLU A 140 -6.28 -23.94 22.48
#